data_eb6d53f69b2efcecf6010a7b84242708
#
_entry.id   eb6d53f69b2efcecf6010a7b84242708
#
_cell.length_a   1.000
_cell.length_b   1.000
_cell.length_c   1.000
_cell.angle_alpha   90.00
_cell.angle_beta   90.00
_cell.angle_gamma   90.00
#
_symmetry.space_group_name_H-M   'P 1'
#
loop_
_entity.id
_entity.type
_entity.pdbx_description
1 polymer ?
#
loop_
_entity_poly.entity_id
_entity_poly.type
_entity_poly.pdbx_seq_one_letter_code
_entity_poly.pdbx_strand_id
1 'polypeptide(L)'
;MSVYLDHAATTPLRECALEAWTRAQRDLAAHPGNPAALHFGGRRARRMLDDAREQIAAALGADIHEVIFTSGATESDALGVMAAARGVRGRDGARDLIVVSGLEHDAVAHQREVASREGFSWEVL
;
A
#
# COMPACT_ATOMS: atom_id res chain seq x y z
N MET A 1 21.36 19.46 -20.11
CA MET A 1 20.25 18.80 -19.37
C MET A 1 20.70 17.39 -19.05
N SER A 2 20.69 16.99 -17.77
CA SER A 2 20.92 15.59 -17.40
C SER A 2 19.61 14.82 -17.59
N VAL A 3 19.67 13.64 -18.21
CA VAL A 3 18.52 12.74 -18.31
C VAL A 3 18.54 11.82 -17.09
N TYR A 4 17.43 11.75 -16.35
CA TYR A 4 17.27 10.82 -15.23
C TYR A 4 16.63 9.52 -15.74
N LEU A 5 17.28 8.38 -15.50
CA LEU A 5 16.85 7.07 -16.01
C LEU A 5 16.62 6.02 -14.91
N ASP A 6 16.76 6.41 -13.64
CA ASP A 6 16.63 5.48 -12.51
C ASP A 6 15.25 5.55 -11.84
N HIS A 7 14.19 5.54 -12.64
CA HIS A 7 12.81 5.60 -12.15
C HIS A 7 12.38 4.36 -11.36
N ALA A 8 13.10 3.24 -11.50
CA ALA A 8 12.86 2.06 -10.70
C ALA A 8 13.25 2.25 -9.23
N ALA A 9 14.29 3.03 -8.96
CA ALA A 9 14.71 3.33 -7.59
C ALA A 9 13.87 4.45 -6.95
N THR A 10 13.59 5.52 -7.70
CA THR A 10 12.76 6.64 -7.25
C THR A 10 12.28 7.47 -8.44
N THR A 11 11.21 8.21 -8.24
CA THR A 11 10.64 9.09 -9.26
C THR A 11 10.43 10.48 -8.67
N PRO A 12 10.75 11.56 -9.41
CA PRO A 12 10.43 12.91 -8.97
C PRO A 12 8.94 13.08 -8.69
N LEU A 13 8.62 13.75 -7.59
CA LEU A 13 7.23 14.04 -7.25
C LEU A 13 6.64 14.98 -8.31
N ARG A 14 5.45 14.64 -8.82
CA ARG A 14 4.72 15.49 -9.76
C ARG A 14 4.27 16.78 -9.06
N GLU A 15 4.30 17.90 -9.75
CA GLU A 15 3.92 19.20 -9.19
C GLU A 15 2.51 19.17 -8.57
N CYS A 16 1.53 18.60 -9.27
CA CYS A 16 0.17 18.48 -8.74
C CYS A 16 0.09 17.67 -7.44
N ALA A 17 0.96 16.67 -7.27
CA ALA A 17 1.03 15.87 -6.03
C ALA A 17 1.68 16.67 -4.90
N LEU A 18 2.75 17.43 -5.19
CA LEU A 18 3.39 18.33 -4.24
C LEU A 18 2.42 19.40 -3.74
N GLU A 19 1.67 20.01 -4.65
CA GLU A 19 0.65 21.00 -4.30
C GLU A 19 -0.46 20.40 -3.42
N ALA A 20 -0.97 19.22 -3.78
CA ALA A 20 -2.01 18.54 -3.00
C ALA A 20 -1.51 18.19 -1.59
N TRP A 21 -0.29 17.66 -1.49
CA TRP A 21 0.36 17.36 -0.21
C TRP A 21 0.54 18.63 0.63
N THR A 22 1.03 19.71 0.02
CA THR A 22 1.24 20.99 0.71
C THR A 22 -0.07 21.57 1.23
N ARG A 23 -1.15 21.52 0.44
CA ARG A 23 -2.50 21.96 0.87
C ARG A 23 -2.98 21.15 2.07
N ALA A 24 -2.85 19.82 2.00
CA ALA A 24 -3.26 18.93 3.09
C ALA A 24 -2.47 19.23 4.39
N GLN A 25 -1.16 19.42 4.30
CA GLN A 25 -0.33 19.77 5.46
C GLN A 25 -0.71 21.11 6.09
N ARG A 26 -0.99 22.13 5.28
CA ARG A 26 -1.45 23.44 5.77
C ARG A 26 -2.80 23.35 6.46
N ASP A 27 -3.72 22.58 5.92
CA ASP A 27 -5.05 22.36 6.50
C ASP A 27 -4.97 21.63 7.84
N LEU A 28 -4.16 20.57 7.93
CA LEU A 28 -3.93 19.82 9.16
C LEU A 28 -3.19 20.65 10.23
N ALA A 29 -2.29 21.54 9.82
CA ALA A 29 -1.61 22.45 10.74
C ALA A 29 -2.60 23.48 11.34
N ALA A 30 -3.55 23.97 10.52
CA ALA A 30 -4.57 24.91 10.98
C ALA A 30 -5.67 24.21 11.82
N HIS A 31 -5.96 22.94 11.54
CA HIS A 31 -7.03 22.16 12.16
C HIS A 31 -6.51 20.76 12.57
N PRO A 32 -5.66 20.67 13.60
CA PRO A 32 -5.08 19.40 14.02
C PRO A 32 -6.16 18.38 14.39
N GLY A 33 -5.98 17.13 13.94
CA GLY A 33 -6.94 16.08 14.25
C GLY A 33 -6.42 14.68 13.92
N ASN A 34 -6.69 13.75 14.83
CA ASN A 34 -6.51 12.34 14.57
C ASN A 34 -7.77 11.81 13.85
N PRO A 35 -7.64 11.10 12.71
CA PRO A 35 -8.80 10.54 11.98
C PRO A 35 -9.70 9.61 12.81
N ALA A 36 -9.20 9.04 13.91
CA ALA A 36 -9.97 8.22 14.84
C ALA A 36 -10.75 9.03 15.89
N ALA A 37 -10.48 10.34 16.02
CA ALA A 37 -11.12 11.17 17.04
C ALA A 37 -12.50 11.69 16.58
N LEU A 38 -13.43 11.80 17.54
CA LEU A 38 -14.83 12.19 17.25
C LEU A 38 -15.06 13.71 17.22
N HIS A 39 -14.08 14.53 17.63
CA HIS A 39 -14.19 15.98 17.57
C HIS A 39 -14.04 16.54 16.15
N PHE A 40 -14.26 17.84 15.98
CA PHE A 40 -14.28 18.51 14.66
C PHE A 40 -12.99 18.24 13.85
N GLY A 41 -11.81 18.46 14.45
CA GLY A 41 -10.51 18.23 13.77
C GLY A 41 -10.33 16.76 13.35
N GLY A 42 -10.72 15.81 14.19
CA GLY A 42 -10.68 14.39 13.88
C GLY A 42 -11.57 14.01 12.70
N ARG A 43 -12.82 14.47 12.70
CA ARG A 43 -13.75 14.23 11.57
C ARG A 43 -13.26 14.87 10.27
N ARG A 44 -12.58 16.02 10.35
CA ARG A 44 -11.98 16.68 9.18
C ARG A 44 -10.82 15.83 8.62
N ALA A 45 -9.88 15.41 9.46
CA ALA A 45 -8.79 14.54 9.06
C ALA A 45 -9.29 13.20 8.48
N ARG A 46 -10.35 12.64 9.08
CA ARG A 46 -10.99 11.43 8.57
C ARG A 46 -11.57 11.61 7.16
N ARG A 47 -12.29 12.71 6.91
CA ARG A 47 -12.80 12.99 5.56
C ARG A 47 -11.66 13.10 4.54
N MET A 48 -10.57 13.81 4.85
CA MET A 48 -9.42 13.91 3.93
C MET A 48 -8.84 12.54 3.57
N LEU A 49 -8.78 11.63 4.53
CA LEU A 49 -8.30 10.26 4.32
C LEU A 49 -9.28 9.45 3.46
N ASP A 50 -10.57 9.57 3.73
CA ASP A 50 -11.62 8.84 3.00
C ASP A 50 -11.74 9.37 1.57
N ASP A 51 -11.71 10.71 1.34
CA ASP A 51 -11.69 11.34 0.02
C ASP A 51 -10.48 10.86 -0.82
N ALA A 52 -9.30 10.75 -0.21
CA ALA A 52 -8.11 10.23 -0.90
C ALA A 52 -8.28 8.75 -1.29
N ARG A 53 -8.88 7.95 -0.42
CA ARG A 53 -9.16 6.53 -0.66
C ARG A 53 -10.17 6.36 -1.79
N GLU A 54 -11.26 7.15 -1.79
CA GLU A 54 -12.27 7.15 -2.86
C GLU A 54 -11.67 7.50 -4.22
N GLN A 55 -10.80 8.52 -4.28
CA GLN A 55 -10.14 8.91 -5.52
C GLN A 55 -9.24 7.81 -6.08
N ILE A 56 -8.49 7.09 -5.21
CA ILE A 56 -7.64 5.97 -5.62
C ILE A 56 -8.51 4.80 -6.08
N ALA A 57 -9.54 4.45 -5.33
CA ALA A 57 -10.46 3.38 -5.69
C ALA A 57 -11.11 3.65 -7.06
N ALA A 58 -11.60 4.86 -7.28
CA ALA A 58 -12.20 5.26 -8.55
C ALA A 58 -11.20 5.20 -9.72
N ALA A 59 -9.96 5.62 -9.51
CA ALA A 59 -8.92 5.59 -10.53
C ALA A 59 -8.50 4.16 -10.92
N LEU A 60 -8.60 3.21 -10.00
CA LEU A 60 -8.25 1.80 -10.20
C LEU A 60 -9.45 0.92 -10.57
N GLY A 61 -10.68 1.45 -10.53
CA GLY A 61 -11.89 0.65 -10.70
C GLY A 61 -12.14 -0.35 -9.57
N ALA A 62 -11.65 -0.02 -8.36
CA ALA A 62 -11.75 -0.85 -7.17
C ALA A 62 -12.84 -0.34 -6.21
N ASP A 63 -13.24 -1.17 -5.25
CA ASP A 63 -14.05 -0.74 -4.12
C ASP A 63 -13.20 0.04 -3.10
N ILE A 64 -13.80 1.01 -2.41
CA ILE A 64 -13.11 1.81 -1.39
C ILE A 64 -12.51 0.94 -0.28
N HIS A 65 -13.13 -0.20 0.04
CA HIS A 65 -12.65 -1.13 1.06
C HIS A 65 -11.47 -1.99 0.60
N GLU A 66 -11.17 -1.99 -0.72
CA GLU A 66 -10.00 -2.69 -1.29
C GLU A 66 -8.75 -1.81 -1.26
N VAL A 67 -8.88 -0.51 -0.94
CA VAL A 67 -7.74 0.42 -0.85
C VAL A 67 -7.23 0.49 0.58
N ILE A 68 -6.01 0.05 0.80
CA ILE A 68 -5.32 0.07 2.09
C ILE A 68 -4.09 0.96 1.98
N PHE A 69 -4.01 2.00 2.81
CA PHE A 69 -2.81 2.82 2.94
C PHE A 69 -1.79 2.13 3.84
N THR A 70 -0.54 2.16 3.42
CA THR A 70 0.61 1.59 4.14
C THR A 70 1.69 2.65 4.32
N SER A 71 2.71 2.35 5.12
CA SER A 71 3.86 3.23 5.32
C SER A 71 4.81 3.28 4.11
N GLY A 72 4.70 2.34 3.17
CA GLY A 72 5.54 2.27 1.98
C GLY A 72 5.46 0.92 1.28
N ALA A 73 6.22 0.77 0.19
CA ALA A 73 6.19 -0.41 -0.67
C ALA A 73 6.55 -1.70 0.08
N THR A 74 7.53 -1.68 0.98
CA THR A 74 7.94 -2.84 1.77
C THR A 74 6.77 -3.44 2.57
N GLU A 75 5.97 -2.59 3.22
CA GLU A 75 4.77 -3.03 3.93
C GLU A 75 3.68 -3.50 2.96
N SER A 76 3.48 -2.80 1.86
CA SER A 76 2.49 -3.18 0.84
C SER A 76 2.79 -4.54 0.23
N ASP A 77 4.05 -4.80 -0.12
CA ASP A 77 4.48 -6.07 -0.71
C ASP A 77 4.29 -7.23 0.29
N ALA A 78 4.71 -7.02 1.54
CA ALA A 78 4.54 -8.03 2.59
C ALA A 78 3.07 -8.36 2.84
N LEU A 79 2.23 -7.33 2.96
CA LEU A 79 0.79 -7.51 3.15
C LEU A 79 0.14 -8.15 1.92
N GLY A 80 0.46 -7.67 0.71
CA GLY A 80 -0.12 -8.16 -0.54
C GLY A 80 0.15 -9.64 -0.77
N VAL A 81 1.41 -10.06 -0.67
CA VAL A 81 1.82 -11.45 -0.88
C VAL A 81 1.12 -12.37 0.13
N MET A 82 1.25 -12.06 1.42
CA MET A 82 0.73 -12.95 2.47
C MET A 82 -0.80 -12.90 2.58
N ALA A 83 -1.43 -11.74 2.35
CA ALA A 83 -2.89 -11.66 2.35
C ALA A 83 -3.49 -12.44 1.17
N ALA A 84 -2.90 -12.35 -0.03
CA ALA A 84 -3.33 -13.13 -1.18
C ALA A 84 -3.18 -14.64 -0.93
N ALA A 85 -2.02 -15.08 -0.43
CA ALA A 85 -1.77 -16.48 -0.12
C ALA A 85 -2.77 -17.04 0.91
N ARG A 86 -2.97 -16.33 2.02
CA ARG A 86 -3.92 -16.72 3.08
C ARG A 86 -5.37 -16.73 2.57
N GLY A 87 -5.75 -15.72 1.76
CA GLY A 87 -7.08 -15.60 1.18
C GLY A 87 -7.40 -16.72 0.20
N VAL A 88 -6.42 -17.13 -0.62
CA VAL A 88 -6.56 -18.25 -1.56
C VAL A 88 -6.67 -19.56 -0.80
N ARG A 89 -5.76 -19.84 0.15
CA ARG A 89 -5.80 -21.06 0.98
C ARG A 89 -7.07 -21.14 1.83
N GLY A 90 -7.59 -20.02 2.31
CA GLY A 90 -8.85 -20.00 3.05
C GLY A 90 -10.07 -20.40 2.22
N ARG A 91 -10.01 -20.25 0.89
CA ARG A 91 -11.05 -20.69 -0.06
C ARG A 91 -10.82 -22.11 -0.58
N ASP A 92 -9.57 -22.49 -0.76
CA ASP A 92 -9.17 -23.81 -1.24
C ASP A 92 -7.92 -24.27 -0.45
N GLY A 93 -8.14 -25.10 0.55
CA GLY A 93 -7.09 -25.56 1.46
C GLY A 93 -5.96 -26.35 0.80
N ALA A 94 -6.11 -26.77 -0.47
CA ALA A 94 -5.07 -27.46 -1.24
C ALA A 94 -4.07 -26.48 -1.88
N ARG A 95 -4.38 -25.17 -1.88
CA ARG A 95 -3.50 -24.16 -2.49
C ARG A 95 -2.56 -23.57 -1.44
N ASP A 96 -1.38 -24.12 -1.37
CA ASP A 96 -0.33 -23.75 -0.43
C ASP A 96 0.99 -23.33 -1.09
N LEU A 97 1.05 -23.29 -2.43
CA LEU A 97 2.24 -22.88 -3.19
C LEU A 97 2.20 -21.40 -3.54
N ILE A 98 3.27 -20.70 -3.19
CA ILE A 98 3.57 -19.32 -3.61
C ILE A 98 4.72 -19.37 -4.61
N VAL A 99 4.50 -18.81 -5.80
CA VAL A 99 5.50 -18.73 -6.87
C VAL A 99 5.85 -17.27 -7.10
N VAL A 100 7.13 -16.94 -7.10
CA VAL A 100 7.62 -15.56 -7.31
C VAL A 100 8.72 -15.53 -8.37
N SER A 101 8.99 -14.36 -8.93
CA SER A 101 10.15 -14.14 -9.78
C SER A 101 11.44 -14.09 -8.97
N GLY A 102 12.55 -14.58 -9.54
CA GLY A 102 13.90 -14.40 -8.97
C GLY A 102 14.42 -12.96 -9.01
N LEU A 103 13.68 -12.05 -9.66
CA LEU A 103 14.01 -10.63 -9.78
C LEU A 103 13.19 -9.73 -8.83
N GLU A 104 12.44 -10.33 -7.90
CA GLU A 104 11.63 -9.57 -6.97
C GLU A 104 12.48 -8.75 -5.99
N HIS A 105 11.87 -7.66 -5.52
CA HIS A 105 12.45 -6.85 -4.45
C HIS A 105 12.54 -7.67 -3.14
N ASP A 106 13.54 -7.37 -2.31
CA ASP A 106 13.76 -8.04 -1.02
C ASP A 106 12.51 -8.08 -0.12
N ALA A 107 11.65 -7.08 -0.20
CA ALA A 107 10.39 -7.04 0.53
C ALA A 107 9.47 -8.24 0.21
N VAL A 108 9.49 -8.70 -1.04
CA VAL A 108 8.78 -9.92 -1.48
C VAL A 108 9.59 -11.17 -1.09
N ALA A 109 10.89 -11.20 -1.42
CA ALA A 109 11.74 -12.36 -1.19
C ALA A 109 11.80 -12.77 0.30
N HIS A 110 11.85 -11.81 1.22
CA HIS A 110 11.85 -12.05 2.66
C HIS A 110 10.53 -12.65 3.20
N GLN A 111 9.43 -12.59 2.43
CA GLN A 111 8.17 -13.23 2.84
C GLN A 111 8.28 -14.77 2.80
N ARG A 112 9.30 -15.35 2.16
CA ARG A 112 9.57 -16.78 2.17
C ARG A 112 9.63 -17.36 3.58
N GLU A 113 10.28 -16.65 4.51
CA GLU A 113 10.41 -17.11 5.89
C GLU A 113 9.04 -17.13 6.60
N VAL A 114 8.23 -16.08 6.41
CA VAL A 114 6.87 -16.02 6.97
C VAL A 114 6.00 -17.10 6.37
N ALA A 115 6.03 -17.26 5.05
CA ALA A 115 5.28 -18.27 4.31
C ALA A 115 5.62 -19.69 4.82
N SER A 116 6.93 -19.98 4.99
CA SER A 116 7.39 -21.29 5.49
C SER A 116 6.88 -21.57 6.92
N ARG A 117 6.92 -20.58 7.81
CA ARG A 117 6.39 -20.72 9.18
C ARG A 117 4.88 -21.00 9.20
N GLU A 118 4.17 -20.52 8.20
CA GLU A 118 2.73 -20.74 8.04
C GLU A 118 2.38 -21.98 7.20
N GLY A 119 3.38 -22.77 6.80
CA GLY A 119 3.21 -24.01 6.06
C GLY A 119 2.88 -23.82 4.57
N PHE A 120 3.28 -22.69 3.98
CA PHE A 120 3.28 -22.52 2.52
C PHE A 120 4.57 -23.06 1.90
N SER A 121 4.45 -23.64 0.73
CA SER A 121 5.56 -23.92 -0.17
C SER A 121 5.95 -22.65 -0.93
N TRP A 122 7.24 -22.50 -1.25
CA TRP A 122 7.76 -21.32 -1.93
C TRP A 122 8.67 -21.71 -3.08
N GLU A 123 8.36 -21.28 -4.27
CA GLU A 123 9.17 -21.50 -5.48
C GLU A 123 9.58 -20.18 -6.12
N VAL A 124 10.76 -20.18 -6.72
CA VAL A 124 11.32 -19.04 -7.46
C VAL A 124 11.52 -19.45 -8.91
N LEU A 125 10.97 -18.65 -9.83
CA LEU A 125 11.12 -18.82 -11.28
C LEU A 125 12.33 -18.06 -11.81
#